data_ab42ff4b14cedbf729dbb5fd676bc564
#
_entry.id   ab42ff4b14cedbf729dbb5fd676bc564
#
_cell.length_a   1.000
_cell.length_b   1.000
_cell.length_c   1.000
_cell.angle_alpha   90.00
_cell.angle_beta   90.00
_cell.angle_gamma   90.00
#
_symmetry.space_group_name_H-M   'P 1'
#
loop_
_entity.id
_entity.type
_entity.pdbx_description
1 polymer ?
#
loop_
_entity_poly.entity_id
_entity_poly.type
_entity_poly.pdbx_seq_one_letter_code
_entity_poly.pdbx_strand_id
1 'polypeptide(L)'
;PNKLLVYSIPDLILKEPSNNLHQKKEPHPAVFLHSVISAIALGDKFKPDMVAGHSLGEFSALVAAGALTFEEGLRLVYARAMAMQKACEKEPSTMAAVLGLDDETVEEVCDEVNKEHIVVAANYNSPGQLVISGSIEGIDKACELLKQRGAKRALKLPVGGAFHSPLMEPARQELQAAIEKAVVSTPVCPVYQNVNANPQTDPESIKKNLIAQLTAPVRWTQTVKNMINDGADEFIELGPGDVLKGLVKKVNPDIITG
;
A
#
# COMPACT_ATOMS: atom_id res chain seq x y z
N PRO A 1 15.13 9.25 15.90
CA PRO A 1 14.86 8.01 15.16
C PRO A 1 15.75 6.86 15.64
N ASN A 2 17.06 7.10 15.89
CA ASN A 2 18.00 6.05 16.35
C ASN A 2 17.61 5.36 17.67
N LYS A 3 16.76 5.96 18.48
CA LYS A 3 16.28 5.40 19.76
C LYS A 3 15.08 4.45 19.58
N LEU A 4 14.44 4.47 18.43
CA LEU A 4 13.22 3.69 18.15
C LEU A 4 13.52 2.37 17.46
N LEU A 5 14.66 2.24 16.80
CA LEU A 5 15.03 1.09 15.99
C LEU A 5 16.37 0.51 16.48
N VAL A 6 16.52 -0.81 16.30
CA VAL A 6 17.74 -1.56 16.69
C VAL A 6 18.96 -1.15 15.84
N TYR A 7 18.73 -0.64 14.64
CA TYR A 7 19.75 -0.13 13.72
C TYR A 7 19.46 1.30 13.28
N SER A 8 20.48 2.00 12.81
CA SER A 8 20.37 3.40 12.41
C SER A 8 19.76 3.51 11.00
N ILE A 9 18.50 3.90 10.91
CA ILE A 9 17.84 4.21 9.63
C ILE A 9 18.58 5.34 8.86
N PRO A 10 19.01 6.45 9.50
CA PRO A 10 19.81 7.45 8.79
C PRO A 10 21.10 6.89 8.18
N ASP A 11 21.78 5.97 8.87
CA ASP A 11 22.97 5.33 8.30
C ASP A 11 22.65 4.44 7.11
N LEU A 12 21.52 3.75 7.13
CA LEU A 12 21.04 2.93 6.01
C LEU A 12 20.74 3.77 4.76
N ILE A 13 20.09 4.92 4.95
CA ILE A 13 19.71 5.82 3.86
C ILE A 13 20.93 6.58 3.30
N LEU A 14 21.81 7.09 4.18
CA LEU A 14 22.88 8.00 3.79
C LEU A 14 24.17 7.31 3.34
N LYS A 15 24.41 6.09 3.80
CA LYS A 15 25.70 5.39 3.55
C LYS A 15 25.61 4.27 2.52
N GLU A 16 24.41 3.84 2.12
CA GLU A 16 24.27 2.75 1.18
C GLU A 16 23.88 3.25 -0.22
N PRO A 17 24.54 2.76 -1.28
CA PRO A 17 24.12 3.01 -2.66
C PRO A 17 22.67 2.53 -2.90
N SER A 18 21.93 3.24 -3.73
CA SER A 18 20.53 2.94 -4.07
C SER A 18 20.27 1.49 -4.48
N ASN A 19 21.26 0.83 -5.09
CA ASN A 19 21.17 -0.57 -5.53
C ASN A 19 21.02 -1.58 -4.37
N ASN A 20 21.44 -1.23 -3.16
CA ASN A 20 21.34 -2.11 -2.00
C ASN A 20 20.02 -1.96 -1.24
N LEU A 21 19.31 -0.84 -1.41
CA LEU A 21 17.98 -0.62 -0.82
C LEU A 21 16.91 -1.57 -1.41
N HIS A 22 17.09 -2.00 -2.69
CA HIS A 22 16.20 -2.97 -3.33
C HIS A 22 16.52 -4.43 -2.96
N GLN A 23 17.72 -4.71 -2.46
CA GLN A 23 18.15 -6.07 -2.08
C GLN A 23 18.05 -6.33 -0.57
N LYS A 24 17.97 -5.30 0.26
CA LYS A 24 17.80 -5.43 1.70
C LYS A 24 16.33 -5.45 2.08
N LYS A 25 16.01 -6.28 3.03
CA LYS A 25 14.70 -6.78 3.43
C LYS A 25 13.69 -5.73 3.91
N GLU A 26 14.01 -4.41 3.94
CA GLU A 26 13.12 -3.40 4.55
C GLU A 26 13.16 -2.01 3.89
N PRO A 27 12.57 -1.82 2.69
CA PRO A 27 12.43 -0.48 2.12
C PRO A 27 11.34 0.36 2.84
N HIS A 28 10.43 -0.28 3.58
CA HIS A 28 9.25 0.36 4.15
C HIS A 28 9.57 1.56 5.07
N PRO A 29 10.46 1.45 6.09
CA PRO A 29 10.79 2.59 6.93
C PRO A 29 11.45 3.73 6.16
N ALA A 30 12.26 3.44 5.14
CA ALA A 30 12.93 4.46 4.34
C ALA A 30 11.92 5.26 3.49
N VAL A 31 10.97 4.59 2.84
CA VAL A 31 9.89 5.24 2.08
C VAL A 31 9.00 6.08 3.00
N PHE A 32 8.62 5.55 4.16
CA PHE A 32 7.85 6.28 5.16
C PHE A 32 8.58 7.56 5.61
N LEU A 33 9.86 7.46 5.97
CA LEU A 33 10.66 8.61 6.37
C LEU A 33 10.74 9.67 5.27
N HIS A 34 10.98 9.26 4.03
CA HIS A 34 11.02 10.19 2.90
C HIS A 34 9.70 10.94 2.75
N SER A 35 8.57 10.23 2.72
CA SER A 35 7.25 10.84 2.54
C SER A 35 6.90 11.80 3.67
N VAL A 36 7.11 11.40 4.92
CA VAL A 36 6.78 12.26 6.08
C VAL A 36 7.71 13.47 6.16
N ILE A 37 9.01 13.30 5.91
CA ILE A 37 9.95 14.43 5.89
C ILE A 37 9.60 15.39 4.76
N SER A 38 9.19 14.90 3.58
CA SER A 38 8.73 15.75 2.48
C SER A 38 7.52 16.59 2.87
N ALA A 39 6.54 16.00 3.56
CA ALA A 39 5.38 16.74 4.09
C ALA A 39 5.80 17.82 5.10
N ILE A 40 6.67 17.48 6.04
CA ILE A 40 7.18 18.42 7.06
C ILE A 40 7.96 19.57 6.40
N ALA A 41 8.77 19.28 5.38
CA ALA A 41 9.59 20.28 4.68
C ALA A 41 8.76 21.34 3.92
N LEU A 42 7.50 21.03 3.56
CA LEU A 42 6.58 22.00 2.99
C LEU A 42 6.12 23.07 4.01
N GLY A 43 6.20 22.76 5.32
CA GLY A 43 5.82 23.68 6.40
C GLY A 43 4.41 24.24 6.20
N ASP A 44 4.26 25.56 6.26
CA ASP A 44 2.97 26.25 6.12
C ASP A 44 2.30 26.09 4.74
N LYS A 45 3.03 25.57 3.74
CA LYS A 45 2.49 25.26 2.41
C LYS A 45 1.76 23.91 2.40
N PHE A 46 2.01 23.05 3.38
CA PHE A 46 1.30 21.77 3.50
C PHE A 46 -0.08 22.01 4.13
N LYS A 47 -1.08 22.15 3.31
CA LYS A 47 -2.48 22.38 3.70
C LYS A 47 -3.39 21.49 2.85
N PRO A 48 -3.33 20.15 3.04
CA PRO A 48 -4.15 19.25 2.26
C PRO A 48 -5.62 19.32 2.72
N ASP A 49 -6.55 19.32 1.75
CA ASP A 49 -7.98 19.17 2.03
C ASP A 49 -8.34 17.71 2.30
N MET A 50 -7.53 16.79 1.78
CA MET A 50 -7.65 15.35 1.98
C MET A 50 -6.32 14.65 1.72
N VAL A 51 -6.11 13.48 2.32
CA VAL A 51 -4.91 12.69 2.12
C VAL A 51 -5.25 11.23 1.83
N ALA A 52 -4.36 10.56 1.08
CA ALA A 52 -4.39 9.13 0.86
C ALA A 52 -2.97 8.57 0.75
N GLY A 53 -2.81 7.27 0.88
CA GLY A 53 -1.53 6.61 0.67
C GLY A 53 -1.72 5.16 0.24
N HIS A 54 -0.93 4.71 -0.72
CA HIS A 54 -1.01 3.35 -1.24
C HIS A 54 -0.28 2.39 -0.30
N SER A 55 -0.98 1.41 0.27
CA SER A 55 -0.43 0.38 1.17
C SER A 55 0.37 1.00 2.33
N LEU A 56 1.70 0.95 2.31
CA LEU A 56 2.57 1.61 3.28
C LEU A 56 2.28 3.11 3.40
N GLY A 57 2.01 3.77 2.28
CA GLY A 57 1.73 5.21 2.22
C GLY A 57 0.55 5.66 3.08
N GLU A 58 -0.38 4.77 3.42
CA GLU A 58 -1.49 5.08 4.31
C GLU A 58 -1.00 5.48 5.72
N PHE A 59 0.07 4.86 6.22
CA PHE A 59 0.70 5.27 7.48
C PHE A 59 1.35 6.65 7.38
N SER A 60 1.98 6.96 6.25
CA SER A 60 2.54 8.30 5.98
C SER A 60 1.44 9.36 5.91
N ALA A 61 0.32 9.05 5.25
CA ALA A 61 -0.85 9.92 5.16
C ALA A 61 -1.46 10.20 6.55
N LEU A 62 -1.57 9.18 7.41
CA LEU A 62 -2.06 9.34 8.78
C LEU A 62 -1.16 10.23 9.63
N VAL A 63 0.17 10.15 9.47
CA VAL A 63 1.09 11.06 10.15
C VAL A 63 0.96 12.48 9.59
N ALA A 64 0.89 12.62 8.27
CA ALA A 64 0.73 13.91 7.61
C ALA A 64 -0.57 14.62 8.01
N ALA A 65 -1.65 13.87 8.22
CA ALA A 65 -2.93 14.38 8.70
C ALA A 65 -3.01 14.54 10.24
N GLY A 66 -1.93 14.26 10.98
CA GLY A 66 -1.89 14.38 12.44
C GLY A 66 -2.66 13.30 13.20
N ALA A 67 -3.15 12.25 12.52
CA ALA A 67 -3.82 11.13 13.16
C ALA A 67 -2.84 10.24 13.95
N LEU A 68 -1.58 10.14 13.50
CA LEU A 68 -0.48 9.48 14.19
C LEU A 68 0.66 10.46 14.44
N THR A 69 1.37 10.32 15.56
CA THR A 69 2.67 10.97 15.70
C THR A 69 3.68 10.33 14.79
N PHE A 70 4.77 11.04 14.47
CA PHE A 70 5.87 10.50 13.67
C PHE A 70 6.45 9.22 14.28
N GLU A 71 6.66 9.21 15.60
CA GLU A 71 7.21 8.08 16.34
C GLU A 71 6.29 6.87 16.28
N GLU A 72 4.99 7.08 16.45
CA GLU A 72 4.00 6.00 16.40
C GLU A 72 3.87 5.43 14.98
N GLY A 73 3.81 6.30 13.96
CA GLY A 73 3.81 5.90 12.56
C GLY A 73 5.05 5.06 12.21
N LEU A 74 6.25 5.52 12.61
CA LEU A 74 7.49 4.77 12.37
C LEU A 74 7.51 3.41 13.08
N ARG A 75 7.01 3.35 14.32
CA ARG A 75 6.90 2.11 15.08
C ARG A 75 5.96 1.10 14.41
N LEU A 76 4.80 1.56 13.96
CA LEU A 76 3.84 0.71 13.27
C LEU A 76 4.36 0.22 11.91
N VAL A 77 5.02 1.08 11.13
CA VAL A 77 5.65 0.70 9.86
C VAL A 77 6.75 -0.34 10.06
N TYR A 78 7.56 -0.19 11.10
CA TYR A 78 8.58 -1.19 11.45
C TYR A 78 7.93 -2.52 11.87
N ALA A 79 6.94 -2.49 12.76
CA ALA A 79 6.21 -3.68 13.19
C ALA A 79 5.55 -4.39 11.99
N ARG A 80 4.95 -3.62 11.06
CA ARG A 80 4.38 -4.12 9.80
C ARG A 80 5.42 -4.83 8.95
N ALA A 81 6.57 -4.22 8.73
CA ALA A 81 7.64 -4.79 7.91
C ALA A 81 8.14 -6.12 8.49
N MET A 82 8.36 -6.18 9.80
CA MET A 82 8.80 -7.41 10.49
C MET A 82 7.74 -8.51 10.45
N ALA A 83 6.46 -8.18 10.67
CA ALA A 83 5.38 -9.15 10.62
C ALA A 83 5.19 -9.73 9.21
N MET A 84 5.24 -8.87 8.18
CA MET A 84 5.15 -9.28 6.78
C MET A 84 6.33 -10.18 6.39
N GLN A 85 7.55 -9.84 6.80
CA GLN A 85 8.73 -10.68 6.52
C GLN A 85 8.57 -12.08 7.12
N LYS A 86 8.17 -12.18 8.40
CA LYS A 86 7.94 -13.49 9.06
C LYS A 86 6.87 -14.32 8.33
N ALA A 87 5.80 -13.68 7.86
CA ALA A 87 4.76 -14.35 7.10
C ALA A 87 5.29 -14.90 5.77
N CYS A 88 6.09 -14.12 5.05
CA CYS A 88 6.73 -14.54 3.79
C CYS A 88 7.72 -15.69 3.97
N GLU A 89 8.48 -15.69 5.07
CA GLU A 89 9.44 -16.78 5.39
C GLU A 89 8.73 -18.09 5.73
N LYS A 90 7.54 -17.99 6.31
CA LYS A 90 6.74 -19.15 6.72
C LYS A 90 6.00 -19.81 5.56
N GLU A 91 5.49 -19.02 4.63
CA GLU A 91 4.70 -19.50 3.50
C GLU A 91 5.14 -18.79 2.21
N PRO A 92 5.95 -19.47 1.36
CA PRO A 92 6.39 -18.94 0.08
C PRO A 92 5.21 -18.59 -0.82
N SER A 93 5.15 -17.33 -1.23
CA SER A 93 4.05 -16.79 -2.01
C SER A 93 4.53 -15.62 -2.86
N THR A 94 3.71 -15.11 -3.77
CA THR A 94 4.12 -14.06 -4.68
C THR A 94 2.94 -13.23 -5.18
N MET A 95 3.23 -12.27 -6.05
CA MET A 95 2.26 -11.41 -6.72
C MET A 95 2.55 -11.34 -8.22
N ALA A 96 1.55 -10.96 -9.00
CA ALA A 96 1.73 -10.67 -10.43
C ALA A 96 0.96 -9.41 -10.85
N ALA A 97 1.59 -8.62 -11.72
CA ALA A 97 0.94 -7.47 -12.36
C ALA A 97 0.18 -7.92 -13.61
N VAL A 98 -1.09 -7.51 -13.71
CA VAL A 98 -1.98 -7.78 -14.83
C VAL A 98 -2.32 -6.47 -15.53
N LEU A 99 -2.13 -6.42 -16.85
CA LEU A 99 -2.38 -5.23 -17.65
C LEU A 99 -3.31 -5.54 -18.84
N GLY A 100 -4.25 -4.65 -19.06
CA GLY A 100 -5.06 -4.63 -20.27
C GLY A 100 -6.34 -5.46 -20.21
N LEU A 101 -6.76 -5.88 -19.03
CA LEU A 101 -8.09 -6.44 -18.74
C LEU A 101 -8.84 -5.50 -17.79
N ASP A 102 -10.16 -5.60 -17.79
CA ASP A 102 -11.01 -4.98 -16.76
C ASP A 102 -10.91 -5.75 -15.43
N ASP A 103 -11.34 -5.09 -14.36
CA ASP A 103 -11.24 -5.63 -13.00
C ASP A 103 -12.09 -6.92 -12.86
N GLU A 104 -13.28 -6.95 -13.46
CA GLU A 104 -14.24 -8.07 -13.41
C GLU A 104 -13.65 -9.34 -14.01
N THR A 105 -13.05 -9.25 -15.20
CA THR A 105 -12.36 -10.39 -15.85
C THR A 105 -11.22 -10.93 -14.98
N VAL A 106 -10.45 -10.04 -14.32
CA VAL A 106 -9.37 -10.48 -13.44
C VAL A 106 -9.90 -11.14 -12.17
N GLU A 107 -10.96 -10.60 -11.58
CA GLU A 107 -11.64 -11.17 -10.41
C GLU A 107 -12.20 -12.56 -10.71
N GLU A 108 -12.88 -12.74 -11.85
CA GLU A 108 -13.39 -14.05 -12.30
C GLU A 108 -12.29 -15.11 -12.38
N VAL A 109 -11.12 -14.76 -12.93
CA VAL A 109 -9.98 -15.69 -13.00
C VAL A 109 -9.41 -15.98 -11.61
N CYS A 110 -9.34 -14.96 -10.75
CA CYS A 110 -8.94 -15.18 -9.36
C CYS A 110 -9.90 -16.15 -8.66
N ASP A 111 -11.20 -15.97 -8.79
CA ASP A 111 -12.22 -16.82 -8.19
C ASP A 111 -12.18 -18.26 -8.75
N GLU A 112 -11.93 -18.42 -10.05
CA GLU A 112 -11.74 -19.71 -10.68
C GLU A 112 -10.55 -20.46 -10.08
N VAL A 113 -9.39 -19.82 -9.98
CA VAL A 113 -8.16 -20.41 -9.45
C VAL A 113 -8.23 -20.62 -7.94
N ASN A 114 -8.91 -19.71 -7.22
CA ASN A 114 -9.01 -19.74 -5.76
C ASN A 114 -9.77 -20.97 -5.22
N LYS A 115 -10.44 -21.74 -6.09
CA LYS A 115 -11.05 -23.03 -5.73
C LYS A 115 -10.03 -24.11 -5.37
N GLU A 116 -8.78 -23.99 -5.89
CA GLU A 116 -7.70 -24.95 -5.69
C GLU A 116 -6.46 -24.31 -5.07
N HIS A 117 -6.17 -23.07 -5.38
CA HIS A 117 -4.98 -22.34 -4.97
C HIS A 117 -5.35 -20.91 -4.56
N ILE A 118 -4.85 -20.43 -3.43
CA ILE A 118 -5.14 -19.08 -2.96
C ILE A 118 -4.63 -18.06 -3.97
N VAL A 119 -5.55 -17.31 -4.58
CA VAL A 119 -5.27 -16.16 -5.45
C VAL A 119 -6.39 -15.13 -5.27
N VAL A 120 -6.03 -13.87 -5.10
CA VAL A 120 -6.98 -12.75 -4.96
C VAL A 120 -6.53 -11.53 -5.75
N ALA A 121 -7.47 -10.69 -6.12
CA ALA A 121 -7.19 -9.32 -6.57
C ALA A 121 -6.70 -8.49 -5.37
N ALA A 122 -5.46 -8.01 -5.45
CA ALA A 122 -4.77 -7.39 -4.31
C ALA A 122 -4.62 -5.88 -4.42
N ASN A 123 -4.33 -5.34 -5.61
CA ASN A 123 -4.19 -3.89 -5.80
C ASN A 123 -4.91 -3.45 -7.07
N TYR A 124 -5.94 -2.64 -6.92
CA TYR A 124 -6.64 -1.95 -8.01
C TYR A 124 -5.91 -0.63 -8.29
N ASN A 125 -4.85 -0.68 -9.10
CA ASN A 125 -3.92 0.43 -9.23
C ASN A 125 -4.43 1.56 -10.15
N SER A 126 -4.99 1.20 -11.29
CA SER A 126 -5.64 2.10 -12.25
C SER A 126 -6.51 1.30 -13.20
N PRO A 127 -7.43 1.91 -13.97
CA PRO A 127 -8.19 1.18 -14.97
C PRO A 127 -7.29 0.34 -15.87
N GLY A 128 -7.57 -0.96 -15.95
CA GLY A 128 -6.78 -1.93 -16.72
C GLY A 128 -5.40 -2.28 -16.15
N GLN A 129 -5.13 -1.92 -14.90
CA GLN A 129 -3.89 -2.28 -14.18
C GLN A 129 -4.21 -2.77 -12.77
N LEU A 130 -4.12 -4.07 -12.58
CA LEU A 130 -4.42 -4.75 -11.33
C LEU A 130 -3.24 -5.64 -10.92
N VAL A 131 -3.04 -5.84 -9.63
CA VAL A 131 -2.08 -6.81 -9.09
C VAL A 131 -2.86 -7.92 -8.41
N ILE A 132 -2.53 -9.16 -8.73
CA ILE A 132 -3.03 -10.36 -8.06
C ILE A 132 -1.99 -10.90 -7.08
N SER A 133 -2.45 -11.56 -6.04
CA SER A 133 -1.62 -12.02 -4.92
C SER A 133 -2.05 -13.41 -4.47
N GLY A 134 -1.10 -14.32 -4.21
CA GLY A 134 -1.45 -15.68 -3.84
C GLY A 134 -0.28 -16.64 -3.72
N SER A 135 -0.58 -17.94 -3.63
CA SER A 135 0.41 -19.01 -3.68
C SER A 135 1.18 -18.99 -5.01
N ILE A 136 2.38 -19.52 -5.05
CA ILE A 136 3.22 -19.53 -6.26
C ILE A 136 2.49 -20.25 -7.39
N GLU A 137 1.96 -21.44 -7.13
CA GLU A 137 1.22 -22.25 -8.10
C GLU A 137 -0.07 -21.54 -8.57
N GLY A 138 -0.78 -20.91 -7.63
CA GLY A 138 -1.99 -20.15 -7.96
C GLY A 138 -1.70 -18.96 -8.86
N ILE A 139 -0.65 -18.21 -8.58
CA ILE A 139 -0.22 -17.08 -9.43
C ILE A 139 0.23 -17.56 -10.81
N ASP A 140 0.95 -18.69 -10.91
CA ASP A 140 1.34 -19.26 -12.22
C ASP A 140 0.10 -19.62 -13.03
N LYS A 141 -0.85 -20.36 -12.45
CA LYS A 141 -2.11 -20.75 -13.10
C LYS A 141 -2.96 -19.54 -13.50
N ALA A 142 -3.11 -18.56 -12.59
CA ALA A 142 -3.84 -17.33 -12.88
C ALA A 142 -3.21 -16.53 -14.03
N CYS A 143 -1.86 -16.41 -14.07
CA CYS A 143 -1.18 -15.70 -15.14
C CYS A 143 -1.39 -16.37 -16.52
N GLU A 144 -1.45 -17.69 -16.59
CA GLU A 144 -1.74 -18.42 -17.83
C GLU A 144 -3.18 -18.16 -18.30
N LEU A 145 -4.17 -18.28 -17.41
CA LEU A 145 -5.57 -18.03 -17.73
C LEU A 145 -5.81 -16.57 -18.13
N LEU A 146 -5.22 -15.61 -17.42
CA LEU A 146 -5.34 -14.20 -17.76
C LEU A 146 -4.79 -13.88 -19.15
N LYS A 147 -3.68 -14.49 -19.53
CA LYS A 147 -3.16 -14.37 -20.92
C LYS A 147 -4.12 -14.95 -21.95
N GLN A 148 -4.75 -16.10 -21.67
CA GLN A 148 -5.77 -16.70 -22.53
C GLN A 148 -7.02 -15.81 -22.63
N ARG A 149 -7.38 -15.07 -21.56
CA ARG A 149 -8.46 -14.08 -21.54
C ARG A 149 -8.09 -12.75 -22.19
N GLY A 150 -6.86 -12.60 -22.73
CA GLY A 150 -6.44 -11.43 -23.49
C GLY A 150 -5.65 -10.38 -22.72
N ALA A 151 -5.11 -10.70 -21.55
CA ALA A 151 -4.22 -9.80 -20.84
C ALA A 151 -3.01 -9.42 -21.73
N LYS A 152 -2.76 -8.12 -21.87
CA LYS A 152 -1.55 -7.63 -22.56
C LYS A 152 -0.27 -8.07 -21.85
N ARG A 153 -0.33 -8.13 -20.52
CA ARG A 153 0.73 -8.64 -19.65
C ARG A 153 0.13 -9.29 -18.42
N ALA A 154 0.67 -10.41 -18.00
CA ALA A 154 0.48 -11.05 -16.70
C ALA A 154 1.87 -11.54 -16.27
N LEU A 155 2.55 -10.78 -15.38
CA LEU A 155 3.96 -10.97 -15.05
C LEU A 155 4.15 -11.04 -13.54
N LYS A 156 4.83 -12.09 -13.08
CA LYS A 156 5.25 -12.17 -11.67
C LYS A 156 6.12 -10.99 -11.28
N LEU A 157 5.88 -10.46 -10.09
CA LEU A 157 6.67 -9.40 -9.49
C LEU A 157 7.84 -10.01 -8.69
N PRO A 158 8.98 -9.31 -8.57
CA PRO A 158 10.13 -9.76 -7.80
C PRO A 158 9.91 -9.54 -6.29
N VAL A 159 8.80 -10.08 -5.75
CA VAL A 159 8.42 -10.00 -4.34
C VAL A 159 8.26 -11.39 -3.76
N GLY A 160 8.66 -11.56 -2.51
CA GLY A 160 8.66 -12.86 -1.82
C GLY A 160 7.44 -13.10 -0.95
N GLY A 161 6.31 -12.43 -1.21
CA GLY A 161 5.10 -12.59 -0.41
C GLY A 161 3.82 -12.18 -1.12
N ALA A 162 2.72 -12.79 -0.71
CA ALA A 162 1.38 -12.51 -1.19
C ALA A 162 0.72 -11.40 -0.36
N PHE A 163 1.19 -10.16 -0.53
CA PHE A 163 0.65 -9.02 0.20
C PHE A 163 -0.81 -8.75 -0.19
N HIS A 164 -1.58 -8.22 0.75
CA HIS A 164 -3.01 -7.90 0.58
C HIS A 164 -3.85 -9.14 0.22
N SER A 165 -3.50 -10.29 0.79
CA SER A 165 -4.20 -11.57 0.60
C SER A 165 -4.41 -12.27 1.94
N PRO A 166 -5.25 -13.34 2.01
CA PRO A 166 -5.43 -14.15 3.20
C PRO A 166 -4.13 -14.75 3.75
N LEU A 167 -3.09 -14.93 2.91
CA LEU A 167 -1.78 -15.45 3.35
C LEU A 167 -1.03 -14.49 4.29
N MET A 168 -1.44 -13.22 4.37
CA MET A 168 -0.92 -12.24 5.33
C MET A 168 -1.65 -12.26 6.69
N GLU A 169 -2.56 -13.19 6.93
CA GLU A 169 -3.31 -13.25 8.19
C GLU A 169 -2.40 -13.34 9.44
N PRO A 170 -1.30 -14.12 9.47
CA PRO A 170 -0.38 -14.11 10.60
C PRO A 170 0.26 -12.74 10.85
N ALA A 171 0.61 -12.02 9.78
CA ALA A 171 1.15 -10.67 9.87
C ALA A 171 0.10 -9.66 10.35
N ARG A 172 -1.15 -9.81 9.91
CA ARG A 172 -2.27 -8.98 10.35
C ARG A 172 -2.49 -9.10 11.86
N GLN A 173 -2.48 -10.32 12.40
CA GLN A 173 -2.65 -10.56 13.84
C GLN A 173 -1.51 -9.95 14.67
N GLU A 174 -0.26 -10.07 14.21
CA GLU A 174 0.88 -9.47 14.89
C GLU A 174 0.81 -7.93 14.86
N LEU A 175 0.46 -7.35 13.71
CA LEU A 175 0.31 -5.90 13.55
C LEU A 175 -0.89 -5.36 14.30
N GLN A 176 -2.00 -6.08 14.39
CA GLN A 176 -3.19 -5.70 15.15
C GLN A 176 -2.83 -5.36 16.59
N ALA A 177 -2.04 -6.20 17.27
CA ALA A 177 -1.63 -5.95 18.64
C ALA A 177 -0.82 -4.64 18.83
N ALA A 178 -0.10 -4.22 17.79
CA ALA A 178 0.61 -2.94 17.78
C ALA A 178 -0.33 -1.77 17.52
N ILE A 179 -1.27 -1.89 16.56
CA ILE A 179 -2.25 -0.83 16.23
C ILE A 179 -3.21 -0.59 17.39
N GLU A 180 -3.68 -1.63 18.08
CA GLU A 180 -4.58 -1.49 19.22
C GLU A 180 -3.96 -0.67 20.36
N LYS A 181 -2.64 -0.75 20.55
CA LYS A 181 -1.89 0.03 21.54
C LYS A 181 -1.54 1.45 21.07
N ALA A 182 -1.61 1.70 19.77
CA ALA A 182 -1.28 3.01 19.22
C ALA A 182 -2.35 4.04 19.58
N VAL A 183 -1.91 5.27 19.84
CA VAL A 183 -2.81 6.42 20.01
C VAL A 183 -3.09 6.99 18.63
N VAL A 184 -4.34 6.88 18.19
CA VAL A 184 -4.81 7.50 16.95
C VAL A 184 -5.71 8.68 17.32
N SER A 185 -5.39 9.85 16.79
CA SER A 185 -6.17 11.08 16.98
C SER A 185 -7.07 11.35 15.78
N THR A 186 -8.06 12.21 15.94
CA THR A 186 -8.84 12.73 14.82
C THR A 186 -7.91 13.48 13.85
N PRO A 187 -7.84 13.11 12.56
CA PRO A 187 -7.01 13.81 11.59
C PRO A 187 -7.53 15.22 11.28
N VAL A 188 -6.63 16.11 10.84
CA VAL A 188 -6.97 17.50 10.47
C VAL A 188 -7.73 17.59 9.15
N CYS A 189 -7.69 16.57 8.32
CA CYS A 189 -8.45 16.40 7.09
C CYS A 189 -8.78 14.92 6.87
N PRO A 190 -9.77 14.57 6.02
CA PRO A 190 -10.13 13.19 5.75
C PRO A 190 -8.96 12.36 5.21
N VAL A 191 -8.79 11.15 5.72
CA VAL A 191 -7.83 10.15 5.23
C VAL A 191 -8.60 9.08 4.46
N TYR A 192 -8.33 8.96 3.16
CA TYR A 192 -8.92 7.91 2.33
C TYR A 192 -8.14 6.62 2.53
N GLN A 193 -8.82 5.59 3.07
CA GLN A 193 -8.17 4.35 3.44
C GLN A 193 -8.33 3.26 2.38
N ASN A 194 -7.30 2.42 2.23
CA ASN A 194 -7.18 1.46 1.13
C ASN A 194 -8.29 0.42 1.07
N VAL A 195 -8.78 -0.03 2.23
CA VAL A 195 -9.72 -1.16 2.35
C VAL A 195 -11.07 -0.87 1.71
N ASN A 196 -11.58 0.34 1.89
CA ASN A 196 -12.91 0.74 1.45
C ASN A 196 -12.92 1.95 0.51
N ALA A 197 -11.75 2.56 0.26
CA ALA A 197 -11.58 3.74 -0.57
C ALA A 197 -12.37 4.99 -0.11
N ASN A 198 -12.84 5.01 1.14
CA ASN A 198 -13.68 6.06 1.69
C ASN A 198 -12.90 6.97 2.65
N PRO A 199 -13.31 8.25 2.78
CA PRO A 199 -12.74 9.17 3.76
C PRO A 199 -13.06 8.73 5.20
N GLN A 200 -12.07 8.84 6.07
CA GLN A 200 -12.20 8.55 7.50
C GLN A 200 -11.65 9.71 8.33
N THR A 201 -12.36 10.03 9.39
CA THR A 201 -11.95 11.01 10.41
C THR A 201 -12.08 10.44 11.83
N ASP A 202 -12.80 9.32 11.99
CA ASP A 202 -12.99 8.67 13.27
C ASP A 202 -11.80 7.74 13.61
N PRO A 203 -11.12 7.95 14.76
CA PRO A 203 -9.95 7.16 15.16
C PRO A 203 -10.17 5.65 15.22
N GLU A 204 -11.34 5.20 15.69
CA GLU A 204 -11.63 3.77 15.83
C GLU A 204 -11.87 3.12 14.45
N SER A 205 -12.55 3.82 13.55
CA SER A 205 -12.71 3.39 12.16
C SER A 205 -11.35 3.32 11.44
N ILE A 206 -10.47 4.30 11.67
CA ILE A 206 -9.11 4.32 11.14
C ILE A 206 -8.32 3.10 11.61
N LYS A 207 -8.33 2.79 12.92
CA LYS A 207 -7.66 1.59 13.47
C LYS A 207 -8.19 0.31 12.84
N LYS A 208 -9.52 0.16 12.78
CA LYS A 208 -10.17 -1.02 12.19
C LYS A 208 -9.73 -1.26 10.74
N ASN A 209 -9.71 -0.21 9.94
CA ASN A 209 -9.29 -0.30 8.55
C ASN A 209 -7.79 -0.60 8.41
N LEU A 210 -6.92 -0.01 9.24
CA LEU A 210 -5.48 -0.33 9.27
C LEU A 210 -5.22 -1.80 9.61
N ILE A 211 -5.97 -2.36 10.55
CA ILE A 211 -5.87 -3.78 10.92
C ILE A 211 -6.25 -4.67 9.74
N ALA A 212 -7.32 -4.33 9.03
CA ALA A 212 -7.79 -5.11 7.88
C ALA A 212 -6.88 -4.98 6.65
N GLN A 213 -6.09 -3.92 6.52
CA GLN A 213 -5.36 -3.55 5.32
C GLN A 213 -4.42 -4.65 4.79
N LEU A 214 -3.73 -5.42 5.66
CA LEU A 214 -2.77 -6.42 5.22
C LEU A 214 -3.39 -7.62 4.49
N THR A 215 -4.65 -7.92 4.78
CA THR A 215 -5.39 -9.04 4.18
C THR A 215 -6.49 -8.59 3.22
N ALA A 216 -6.67 -7.29 3.05
CA ALA A 216 -7.67 -6.68 2.18
C ALA A 216 -7.01 -6.00 0.97
N PRO A 217 -7.73 -5.86 -0.15
CA PRO A 217 -7.21 -5.19 -1.33
C PRO A 217 -6.94 -3.71 -1.11
N VAL A 218 -5.95 -3.18 -1.82
CA VAL A 218 -5.71 -1.74 -1.97
C VAL A 218 -6.57 -1.23 -3.13
N ARG A 219 -7.62 -0.48 -2.82
CA ARG A 219 -8.59 0.07 -3.76
C ARG A 219 -8.17 1.46 -4.27
N TRP A 220 -6.96 1.54 -4.86
CA TRP A 220 -6.38 2.83 -5.24
C TRP A 220 -7.16 3.56 -6.32
N THR A 221 -7.61 2.84 -7.36
CA THR A 221 -8.48 3.40 -8.42
C THR A 221 -9.74 4.03 -7.84
N GLN A 222 -10.40 3.32 -6.92
CA GLN A 222 -11.62 3.78 -6.26
C GLN A 222 -11.32 4.96 -5.34
N THR A 223 -10.19 4.92 -4.61
CA THR A 223 -9.73 6.03 -3.77
C THR A 223 -9.57 7.31 -4.57
N VAL A 224 -8.84 7.27 -5.67
CA VAL A 224 -8.64 8.45 -6.53
C VAL A 224 -9.97 8.96 -7.10
N LYS A 225 -10.84 8.06 -7.57
CA LYS A 225 -12.18 8.43 -8.07
C LYS A 225 -13.03 9.12 -6.99
N ASN A 226 -13.04 8.58 -5.77
CA ASN A 226 -13.80 9.15 -4.66
C ASN A 226 -13.25 10.51 -4.25
N MET A 227 -11.92 10.67 -4.16
CA MET A 227 -11.30 11.97 -3.87
C MET A 227 -11.68 13.04 -4.93
N ILE A 228 -11.66 12.68 -6.23
CA ILE A 228 -12.10 13.59 -7.30
C ILE A 228 -13.59 13.94 -7.16
N ASN A 229 -14.44 12.96 -6.89
CA ASN A 229 -15.87 13.19 -6.68
C ASN A 229 -16.16 14.09 -5.47
N ASP A 230 -15.31 14.01 -4.45
CA ASP A 230 -15.39 14.84 -3.24
C ASP A 230 -14.69 16.21 -3.40
N GLY A 231 -14.20 16.52 -4.61
CA GLY A 231 -13.73 17.85 -5.00
C GLY A 231 -12.22 18.02 -5.14
N ALA A 232 -11.43 16.95 -5.11
CA ALA A 232 -10.01 17.06 -5.38
C ALA A 232 -9.77 17.45 -6.85
N ASP A 233 -9.06 18.54 -7.07
CA ASP A 233 -8.67 19.07 -8.38
C ASP A 233 -7.15 18.98 -8.64
N GLU A 234 -6.35 18.76 -7.60
CA GLU A 234 -4.91 18.58 -7.67
C GLU A 234 -4.45 17.45 -6.74
N PHE A 235 -3.49 16.65 -7.22
CA PHE A 235 -2.81 15.61 -6.43
C PHE A 235 -1.32 15.87 -6.40
N ILE A 236 -0.74 15.93 -5.21
CA ILE A 236 0.70 16.08 -4.98
C ILE A 236 1.25 14.83 -4.36
N GLU A 237 2.19 14.16 -5.05
CA GLU A 237 2.86 12.97 -4.54
C GLU A 237 4.03 13.36 -3.63
N LEU A 238 3.98 12.91 -2.36
CA LEU A 238 5.06 13.10 -1.39
C LEU A 238 5.73 11.76 -1.09
N GLY A 239 6.83 11.51 -1.78
CA GLY A 239 7.54 10.25 -1.66
C GLY A 239 8.67 10.14 -2.67
N PRO A 240 9.38 9.00 -2.72
CA PRO A 240 10.39 8.76 -3.73
C PRO A 240 9.74 8.35 -5.05
N GLY A 241 10.07 9.05 -6.13
CA GLY A 241 9.57 8.79 -7.49
C GLY A 241 8.18 9.39 -7.76
N ASP A 242 7.58 8.99 -8.90
CA ASP A 242 6.33 9.52 -9.44
C ASP A 242 5.31 8.41 -9.76
N VAL A 243 5.29 7.36 -8.96
CA VAL A 243 4.46 6.16 -9.24
C VAL A 243 2.98 6.48 -9.07
N LEU A 244 2.59 7.09 -7.96
CA LEU A 244 1.19 7.40 -7.67
C LEU A 244 0.67 8.50 -8.60
N LYS A 245 1.48 9.50 -8.89
CA LYS A 245 1.19 10.51 -9.91
C LYS A 245 0.82 9.87 -11.26
N GLY A 246 1.63 8.89 -11.69
CA GLY A 246 1.33 8.13 -12.91
C GLY A 246 0.03 7.33 -12.83
N LEU A 247 -0.33 6.78 -11.68
CA LEU A 247 -1.59 6.06 -11.47
C LEU A 247 -2.79 7.01 -11.46
N VAL A 248 -2.67 8.17 -10.79
CA VAL A 248 -3.70 9.21 -10.77
C VAL A 248 -4.02 9.68 -12.19
N LYS A 249 -2.99 9.96 -13.02
CA LYS A 249 -3.16 10.34 -14.42
C LYS A 249 -3.84 9.28 -15.28
N LYS A 250 -3.71 8.01 -14.95
CA LYS A 250 -4.45 6.93 -15.65
C LYS A 250 -5.92 6.86 -15.24
N VAL A 251 -6.26 7.27 -14.02
CA VAL A 251 -7.65 7.37 -13.57
C VAL A 251 -8.32 8.59 -14.18
N ASN A 252 -7.66 9.75 -14.17
CA ASN A 252 -8.13 10.98 -14.81
C ASN A 252 -6.94 11.73 -15.44
N PRO A 253 -6.81 11.72 -16.79
CA PRO A 253 -5.71 12.39 -17.49
C PRO A 253 -5.68 13.92 -17.30
N ASP A 254 -6.83 14.53 -17.05
CA ASP A 254 -6.97 15.98 -16.98
C ASP A 254 -6.66 16.56 -15.59
N ILE A 255 -6.63 15.70 -14.54
CA ILE A 255 -6.36 16.16 -13.17
C ILE A 255 -4.94 16.72 -13.02
N ILE A 256 -4.79 17.78 -12.23
CA ILE A 256 -3.47 18.36 -11.96
C ILE A 256 -2.67 17.42 -11.03
N THR A 257 -1.39 17.22 -11.35
CA THR A 257 -0.50 16.41 -10.50
C THR A 257 0.86 17.10 -10.36
N GLY A 258 1.37 17.15 -9.13
CA GLY A 258 2.68 17.68 -8.76
C GLY A 258 3.60 16.66 -8.09
#